data_3780feff1b4c6f8355a5a76d101213f8
#
_entry.id   3780feff1b4c6f8355a5a76d101213f8
#
_cell.length_a   1.000
_cell.length_b   1.000
_cell.length_c   1.000
_cell.angle_alpha   90.00
_cell.angle_beta   90.00
_cell.angle_gamma   90.00
#
_symmetry.space_group_name_H-M   'P 1'
#
loop_
_entity.id
_entity.type
_entity.pdbx_description
1 polymer ?
#
loop_
_entity_poly.entity_id
_entity_poly.type
_entity_poly.pdbx_seq_one_letter_code
_entity_poly.pdbx_strand_id
1 'polypeptide(L)'
;MNTKNMWFKLFVPLFALGILVGFSATAGAETINIGSLNDMTGATSDVGKDYALGIAEAMHYVNDMGGVNGKQIKLYQFDYGYRVPEALTKYNLFKRLKCVAVLGWGTGDTEALSPTITKDKMPYVSASYSGHLTDPKKTPYNLFFATDYSTNARAALTAWFDKKWPNHKDFGKRKPRFACSYMFASPYCSAPIKAIKDQATILGFDIGSDQDVSLFAIDTKSQVLALKEFKPDVVWHGNTTMSVAATLRDAYSLGLGADHIINNWGFDENLPRLAGEAANGAMGAAVCAFFGEDVPLMDKVVAYAKKYNPGIAPEKRLIRTVQGWGDVLILWEALKRADKAGDLSGESILKNGFETFRDFDIGLGAPPITYTATDHRVAGQVPIYEWSDGGFQLVEKVDLKGRWPVKWAEDWIGW
;
A
#
# COMPACT_ATOMS: atom_id res chain seq x y z
N MET A 1 -70.57 47.23 -70.03
CA MET A 1 -70.16 48.28 -69.15
C MET A 1 -70.23 47.78 -67.72
N ASN A 2 -69.15 47.85 -66.99
CA ASN A 2 -68.91 47.55 -65.61
C ASN A 2 -69.07 46.08 -65.15
N THR A 3 -67.93 45.40 -65.19
CA THR A 3 -67.62 44.15 -64.56
C THR A 3 -67.09 44.40 -63.14
N LYS A 4 -67.70 43.84 -62.13
CA LYS A 4 -67.19 43.82 -60.75
C LYS A 4 -66.45 42.49 -60.53
N ASN A 5 -65.10 42.52 -60.33
CA ASN A 5 -64.29 41.43 -59.91
C ASN A 5 -64.41 41.16 -58.41
N MET A 6 -64.76 39.94 -58.02
CA MET A 6 -64.91 39.51 -56.69
C MET A 6 -63.63 38.66 -56.34
N TRP A 7 -62.78 39.15 -55.42
CA TRP A 7 -61.61 38.49 -54.95
C TRP A 7 -61.96 37.62 -53.75
N PHE A 8 -61.78 36.31 -53.92
CA PHE A 8 -61.78 35.35 -52.78
C PHE A 8 -60.41 35.41 -52.07
N LYS A 9 -60.41 35.79 -50.81
CA LYS A 9 -59.25 35.66 -49.93
C LYS A 9 -59.24 34.30 -49.30
N LEU A 10 -58.24 33.39 -49.67
CA LEU A 10 -57.92 32.21 -48.98
C LEU A 10 -57.10 32.54 -47.72
N PHE A 11 -57.65 32.25 -46.57
CA PHE A 11 -56.87 32.22 -45.30
C PHE A 11 -56.15 30.89 -45.17
N VAL A 12 -54.80 30.87 -45.19
CA VAL A 12 -53.98 29.74 -44.84
C VAL A 12 -53.50 29.95 -43.39
N PRO A 13 -53.79 29.05 -42.44
CA PRO A 13 -53.23 29.16 -41.11
C PRO A 13 -51.77 28.70 -41.15
N LEU A 14 -50.87 29.61 -40.84
CA LEU A 14 -49.42 29.27 -40.56
C LEU A 14 -49.34 28.56 -39.24
N PHE A 15 -49.10 27.21 -39.27
CA PHE A 15 -48.70 26.47 -38.12
C PHE A 15 -47.19 26.76 -37.84
N ALA A 16 -46.91 27.62 -36.88
CA ALA A 16 -45.55 27.82 -36.35
C ALA A 16 -45.17 26.61 -35.53
N LEU A 17 -44.38 25.70 -36.13
CA LEU A 17 -43.74 24.60 -35.43
C LEU A 17 -42.57 25.17 -34.61
N GLY A 18 -42.79 25.45 -33.31
CA GLY A 18 -41.76 25.84 -32.38
C GLY A 18 -40.84 24.69 -32.12
N ILE A 19 -39.64 24.68 -32.73
CA ILE A 19 -38.55 23.79 -32.37
C ILE A 19 -38.03 24.26 -30.99
N LEU A 20 -38.45 23.57 -29.92
CA LEU A 20 -37.79 23.66 -28.62
C LEU A 20 -36.42 23.02 -28.78
N VAL A 21 -35.39 23.80 -29.09
CA VAL A 21 -34.01 23.44 -28.92
C VAL A 21 -33.78 23.39 -27.41
N GLY A 22 -33.91 22.19 -26.84
CA GLY A 22 -33.47 21.94 -25.47
C GLY A 22 -31.98 22.19 -25.40
N PHE A 23 -31.57 23.32 -24.85
CA PHE A 23 -30.22 23.49 -24.35
C PHE A 23 -30.06 22.51 -23.20
N SER A 24 -29.55 21.30 -23.49
CA SER A 24 -28.92 20.47 -22.50
C SER A 24 -27.71 21.26 -22.02
N ALA A 25 -27.87 22.02 -20.94
CA ALA A 25 -26.74 22.50 -20.17
C ALA A 25 -25.95 21.25 -19.84
N THR A 26 -24.80 21.05 -20.46
CA THR A 26 -23.78 20.14 -19.95
C THR A 26 -23.42 20.70 -18.58
N ALA A 27 -24.12 20.22 -17.54
CA ALA A 27 -23.66 20.40 -16.17
C ALA A 27 -22.21 19.90 -16.17
N GLY A 28 -21.25 20.81 -15.94
CA GLY A 28 -19.85 20.46 -15.89
C GLY A 28 -19.74 19.25 -14.94
N ALA A 29 -19.14 18.15 -15.42
CA ALA A 29 -19.04 16.92 -14.65
C ALA A 29 -18.49 17.26 -13.26
N GLU A 30 -19.27 16.94 -12.23
CA GLU A 30 -18.85 17.19 -10.85
C GLU A 30 -17.50 16.50 -10.62
N THR A 31 -16.54 17.25 -10.08
CA THR A 31 -15.17 16.76 -9.91
C THR A 31 -14.93 16.46 -8.44
N ILE A 32 -14.45 15.25 -8.14
CA ILE A 32 -14.07 14.81 -6.79
C ILE A 32 -12.57 15.07 -6.61
N ASN A 33 -12.21 15.87 -5.62
CA ASN A 33 -10.81 16.17 -5.32
C ASN A 33 -10.22 15.16 -4.34
N ILE A 34 -9.07 14.60 -4.68
CA ILE A 34 -8.30 13.66 -3.87
C ILE A 34 -6.88 14.20 -3.66
N GLY A 35 -6.41 14.21 -2.41
CA GLY A 35 -5.03 14.53 -2.08
C GLY A 35 -4.12 13.31 -2.16
N SER A 36 -2.82 13.51 -2.46
CA SER A 36 -1.82 12.46 -2.35
C SER A 36 -0.49 13.01 -1.83
N LEU A 37 0.02 12.40 -0.77
CA LEU A 37 1.36 12.62 -0.21
C LEU A 37 2.28 11.50 -0.68
N ASN A 38 3.46 11.87 -1.18
CA ASN A 38 4.46 10.91 -1.65
C ASN A 38 5.86 11.32 -1.19
N ASP A 39 6.74 10.35 -1.02
CA ASP A 39 8.17 10.60 -0.89
C ASP A 39 8.87 10.30 -2.21
N MET A 40 9.19 11.36 -2.98
CA MET A 40 9.91 11.24 -4.24
C MET A 40 11.37 11.69 -4.13
N THR A 41 11.73 12.40 -3.05
CA THR A 41 13.08 12.98 -2.88
C THR A 41 13.72 12.71 -1.52
N GLY A 42 12.99 12.15 -0.56
CA GLY A 42 13.46 11.92 0.81
C GLY A 42 14.01 10.51 1.06
N ALA A 43 13.97 10.12 2.33
CA ALA A 43 14.65 8.92 2.85
C ALA A 43 14.12 7.59 2.32
N THR A 44 12.91 7.55 1.79
CA THR A 44 12.26 6.34 1.25
C THR A 44 11.95 6.47 -0.24
N SER A 45 12.62 7.43 -0.91
CA SER A 45 12.36 7.72 -2.33
C SER A 45 12.80 6.60 -3.29
N ASP A 46 13.62 5.66 -2.83
CA ASP A 46 14.00 4.45 -3.56
C ASP A 46 12.79 3.54 -3.88
N VAL A 47 11.77 3.58 -3.04
CA VAL A 47 10.51 2.86 -3.21
C VAL A 47 9.33 3.81 -3.47
N GLY A 48 9.38 5.04 -2.97
CA GLY A 48 8.29 6.01 -3.05
C GLY A 48 8.04 6.57 -4.45
N LYS A 49 9.09 6.70 -5.28
CA LYS A 49 8.95 7.19 -6.65
C LYS A 49 8.04 6.31 -7.50
N ASP A 50 8.31 5.01 -7.50
CA ASP A 50 7.55 4.07 -8.33
C ASP A 50 6.11 3.89 -7.84
N TYR A 51 5.91 3.96 -6.52
CA TYR A 51 4.57 4.01 -5.91
C TYR A 51 3.78 5.26 -6.34
N ALA A 52 4.41 6.44 -6.34
CA ALA A 52 3.78 7.69 -6.78
C ALA A 52 3.35 7.64 -8.26
N LEU A 53 4.17 7.01 -9.13
CA LEU A 53 3.79 6.74 -10.51
C LEU A 53 2.57 5.84 -10.60
N GLY A 54 2.54 4.76 -9.81
CA GLY A 54 1.41 3.83 -9.74
C GLY A 54 0.09 4.53 -9.36
N ILE A 55 0.11 5.44 -8.39
CA ILE A 55 -1.06 6.26 -8.02
C ILE A 55 -1.55 7.10 -9.21
N ALA A 56 -0.65 7.81 -9.89
CA ALA A 56 -1.03 8.67 -11.00
C ALA A 56 -1.61 7.87 -12.18
N GLU A 57 -0.98 6.75 -12.52
CA GLU A 57 -1.42 5.83 -13.57
C GLU A 57 -2.79 5.21 -13.25
N ALA A 58 -3.00 4.74 -12.01
CA ALA A 58 -4.27 4.20 -11.55
C ALA A 58 -5.37 5.26 -11.58
N MET A 59 -5.06 6.50 -11.24
CA MET A 59 -6.03 7.59 -11.27
C MET A 59 -6.48 7.92 -12.69
N HIS A 60 -5.59 7.84 -13.68
CA HIS A 60 -5.96 7.92 -15.09
C HIS A 60 -6.88 6.77 -15.50
N TYR A 61 -6.54 5.53 -15.08
CA TYR A 61 -7.41 4.37 -15.33
C TYR A 61 -8.81 4.56 -14.75
N VAL A 62 -8.91 4.97 -13.49
CA VAL A 62 -10.20 5.23 -12.82
C VAL A 62 -11.03 6.25 -13.60
N ASN A 63 -10.43 7.34 -14.06
CA ASN A 63 -11.10 8.35 -14.84
C ASN A 63 -11.53 7.85 -16.22
N ASP A 64 -10.69 7.09 -16.91
CA ASP A 64 -11.00 6.46 -18.21
C ASP A 64 -12.15 5.43 -18.06
N MET A 65 -12.29 4.79 -16.89
CA MET A 65 -13.39 3.88 -16.55
C MET A 65 -14.68 4.60 -16.09
N GLY A 66 -14.73 5.93 -16.23
CA GLY A 66 -15.93 6.74 -15.93
C GLY A 66 -15.93 7.36 -14.53
N GLY A 67 -14.81 7.31 -13.81
CA GLY A 67 -14.65 7.92 -12.48
C GLY A 67 -15.54 7.29 -11.42
N VAL A 68 -16.06 8.11 -10.52
CA VAL A 68 -17.00 7.71 -9.46
C VAL A 68 -18.44 7.94 -9.96
N ASN A 69 -19.07 6.90 -10.50
CA ASN A 69 -20.44 6.94 -11.03
C ASN A 69 -20.67 8.13 -12.01
N GLY A 70 -19.70 8.40 -12.89
CA GLY A 70 -19.73 9.50 -13.87
C GLY A 70 -19.03 10.79 -13.43
N LYS A 71 -18.59 10.91 -12.19
CA LYS A 71 -17.85 12.05 -11.65
C LYS A 71 -16.35 11.82 -11.82
N GLN A 72 -15.63 12.76 -12.42
CA GLN A 72 -14.17 12.65 -12.61
C GLN A 72 -13.42 12.93 -11.30
N ILE A 73 -12.29 12.26 -11.11
CA ILE A 73 -11.41 12.52 -9.97
C ILE A 73 -10.29 13.48 -10.40
N LYS A 74 -10.05 14.50 -9.59
CA LYS A 74 -8.89 15.37 -9.69
C LYS A 74 -7.90 15.04 -8.58
N LEU A 75 -6.73 14.53 -8.96
CA LEU A 75 -5.64 14.22 -8.08
C LEU A 75 -4.75 15.44 -7.81
N TYR A 76 -4.48 15.73 -6.54
CA TYR A 76 -3.49 16.70 -6.08
C TYR A 76 -2.35 15.96 -5.41
N GLN A 77 -1.31 15.64 -6.17
CA GLN A 77 -0.18 14.84 -5.72
C GLN A 77 1.01 15.74 -5.39
N PHE A 78 1.59 15.56 -4.18
CA PHE A 78 2.72 16.34 -3.70
C PHE A 78 3.83 15.47 -3.11
N ASP A 79 5.07 15.82 -3.45
CA ASP A 79 6.24 15.35 -2.74
C ASP A 79 6.38 16.10 -1.40
N TYR A 80 6.56 15.39 -0.30
CA TYR A 80 6.80 15.98 1.00
C TYR A 80 8.19 15.62 1.58
N GLY A 81 9.02 14.86 0.82
CA GLY A 81 10.40 14.52 1.14
C GLY A 81 10.57 13.75 2.44
N TYR A 82 9.57 12.94 2.83
CA TYR A 82 9.52 12.16 4.07
C TYR A 82 9.65 13.00 5.36
N ARG A 83 9.21 14.28 5.31
CA ARG A 83 9.29 15.23 6.43
C ARG A 83 7.90 15.49 7.02
N VAL A 84 7.70 15.12 8.28
CA VAL A 84 6.41 15.26 8.99
C VAL A 84 5.86 16.70 8.94
N PRO A 85 6.64 17.79 9.17
CA PRO A 85 6.11 19.16 9.07
C PRO A 85 5.57 19.51 7.68
N GLU A 86 6.21 19.00 6.62
CA GLU A 86 5.75 19.20 5.24
C GLU A 86 4.44 18.42 4.98
N ALA A 87 4.33 17.19 5.48
CA ALA A 87 3.10 16.42 5.38
C ALA A 87 1.91 17.14 6.04
N LEU A 88 2.11 17.69 7.25
CA LEU A 88 1.10 18.50 7.96
C LEU A 88 0.68 19.73 7.13
N THR A 89 1.65 20.42 6.50
CA THR A 89 1.40 21.58 5.64
C THR A 89 0.57 21.20 4.42
N LYS A 90 0.92 20.08 3.74
CA LYS A 90 0.20 19.59 2.56
C LYS A 90 -1.19 19.08 2.94
N TYR A 91 -1.35 18.40 4.06
CA TYR A 91 -2.66 17.97 4.56
C TYR A 91 -3.62 19.17 4.74
N ASN A 92 -3.15 20.27 5.35
CA ASN A 92 -3.94 21.50 5.46
C ASN A 92 -4.27 22.12 4.08
N LEU A 93 -3.39 21.97 3.09
CA LEU A 93 -3.69 22.38 1.71
C LEU A 93 -4.81 21.52 1.10
N PHE A 94 -4.80 20.20 1.31
CA PHE A 94 -5.88 19.31 0.83
C PHE A 94 -7.25 19.72 1.38
N LYS A 95 -7.32 20.12 2.66
CA LYS A 95 -8.57 20.65 3.25
C LYS A 95 -9.04 21.89 2.52
N ARG A 96 -8.14 22.85 2.22
CA ARG A 96 -8.49 24.06 1.44
C ARG A 96 -8.92 23.74 0.01
N LEU A 97 -8.33 22.69 -0.59
CA LEU A 97 -8.68 22.18 -1.90
C LEU A 97 -9.97 21.33 -1.88
N LYS A 98 -10.62 21.18 -0.71
CA LYS A 98 -11.84 20.39 -0.51
C LYS A 98 -11.67 18.93 -0.98
N CYS A 99 -10.51 18.34 -0.73
CA CYS A 99 -10.32 16.92 -0.96
C CYS A 99 -11.21 16.12 -0.02
N VAL A 100 -11.90 15.11 -0.54
CA VAL A 100 -12.81 14.25 0.24
C VAL A 100 -12.08 13.05 0.87
N ALA A 101 -10.88 12.73 0.38
CA ALA A 101 -9.99 11.71 0.90
C ALA A 101 -8.53 12.03 0.56
N VAL A 102 -7.59 11.34 1.21
CA VAL A 102 -6.16 11.50 0.99
C VAL A 102 -5.51 10.13 0.82
N LEU A 103 -4.62 10.01 -0.18
CA LEU A 103 -3.66 8.92 -0.33
C LEU A 103 -2.36 9.32 0.39
N GLY A 104 -1.98 8.58 1.44
CA GLY A 104 -0.80 8.87 2.27
C GLY A 104 0.40 8.00 1.91
N TRP A 105 1.54 8.28 2.57
CA TRP A 105 2.76 7.51 2.35
C TRP A 105 3.37 6.96 3.64
N GLY A 106 4.08 7.78 4.40
CA GLY A 106 4.97 7.35 5.47
C GLY A 106 4.28 7.05 6.80
N THR A 107 4.95 6.27 7.64
CA THR A 107 4.39 5.91 8.95
C THR A 107 4.46 7.08 9.93
N GLY A 108 5.58 7.78 10.00
CA GLY A 108 5.74 8.89 10.94
C GLY A 108 4.78 10.04 10.70
N ASP A 109 4.53 10.40 9.45
CA ASP A 109 3.57 11.44 9.09
C ASP A 109 2.13 10.97 9.23
N THR A 110 1.81 9.72 8.86
CA THR A 110 0.46 9.16 9.02
C THR A 110 0.07 9.08 10.49
N GLU A 111 0.96 8.57 11.37
CA GLU A 111 0.72 8.51 12.81
C GLU A 111 0.59 9.92 13.42
N ALA A 112 1.43 10.88 13.04
CA ALA A 112 1.35 12.27 13.48
C ALA A 112 0.06 12.97 13.02
N LEU A 113 -0.43 12.66 11.81
CA LEU A 113 -1.69 13.18 11.26
C LEU A 113 -2.93 12.52 11.85
N SER A 114 -2.84 11.29 12.36
CA SER A 114 -3.98 10.44 12.72
C SER A 114 -5.00 11.09 13.67
N PRO A 115 -4.59 11.86 14.72
CA PRO A 115 -5.55 12.59 15.55
C PRO A 115 -6.33 13.66 14.76
N THR A 116 -5.66 14.37 13.84
CA THR A 116 -6.28 15.39 12.98
C THR A 116 -7.19 14.75 11.93
N ILE A 117 -6.74 13.67 11.31
CA ILE A 117 -7.52 12.85 10.36
C ILE A 117 -8.83 12.39 11.04
N THR A 118 -8.76 11.86 12.25
CA THR A 118 -9.92 11.42 13.04
C THR A 118 -10.88 12.57 13.35
N LYS A 119 -10.35 13.72 13.81
CA LYS A 119 -11.14 14.92 14.08
C LYS A 119 -11.84 15.46 12.84
N ASP A 120 -11.14 15.49 11.71
CA ASP A 120 -11.64 16.01 10.45
C ASP A 120 -12.54 15.00 9.72
N LYS A 121 -12.61 13.75 10.20
CA LYS A 121 -13.29 12.61 9.55
C LYS A 121 -12.83 12.43 8.11
N MET A 122 -11.52 12.55 7.87
CA MET A 122 -10.92 12.48 6.54
C MET A 122 -10.46 11.04 6.24
N PRO A 123 -11.10 10.30 5.33
CA PRO A 123 -10.57 9.01 4.90
C PRO A 123 -9.14 9.14 4.37
N TYR A 124 -8.25 8.37 4.96
CA TYR A 124 -6.82 8.42 4.70
C TYR A 124 -6.31 7.02 4.38
N VAL A 125 -6.12 6.76 3.09
CA VAL A 125 -5.57 5.50 2.59
C VAL A 125 -4.07 5.67 2.45
N SER A 126 -3.27 4.92 3.20
CA SER A 126 -1.83 5.14 3.20
C SER A 126 -1.02 3.89 2.90
N ALA A 127 0.16 4.11 2.34
CA ALA A 127 1.21 3.11 2.21
C ALA A 127 1.90 2.79 3.56
N SER A 128 1.52 3.48 4.64
CA SER A 128 1.89 3.07 5.98
C SER A 128 1.00 1.91 6.43
N TYR A 129 1.54 0.72 6.38
CA TYR A 129 0.88 -0.48 6.88
C TYR A 129 1.20 -0.73 8.36
N SER A 130 1.35 0.34 9.16
CA SER A 130 1.60 0.21 10.59
C SER A 130 0.46 -0.50 11.30
N GLY A 131 0.76 -1.53 12.08
CA GLY A 131 -0.21 -2.22 12.92
C GLY A 131 -0.94 -1.26 13.89
N HIS A 132 -0.31 -0.16 14.30
CA HIS A 132 -0.92 0.87 15.15
C HIS A 132 -2.14 1.53 14.50
N LEU A 133 -2.28 1.49 13.18
CA LEU A 133 -3.38 2.09 12.42
C LEU A 133 -4.56 1.14 12.19
N THR A 134 -4.51 -0.08 12.70
CA THR A 134 -5.52 -1.12 12.44
C THR A 134 -6.68 -1.15 13.43
N ASP A 135 -6.55 -0.44 14.56
CA ASP A 135 -7.60 -0.35 15.58
C ASP A 135 -8.55 0.82 15.29
N PRO A 136 -9.76 0.59 14.76
CA PRO A 136 -10.70 1.66 14.43
C PRO A 136 -11.19 2.45 15.64
N LYS A 137 -11.01 1.96 16.88
CA LYS A 137 -11.31 2.73 18.09
C LYS A 137 -10.33 3.90 18.29
N LYS A 138 -9.11 3.77 17.73
CA LYS A 138 -8.04 4.79 17.85
C LYS A 138 -7.88 5.60 16.57
N THR A 139 -7.94 4.93 15.41
CA THR A 139 -7.62 5.49 14.09
C THR A 139 -8.67 5.12 13.04
N PRO A 140 -9.96 5.46 13.24
CA PRO A 140 -11.07 4.97 12.42
C PRO A 140 -10.96 5.33 10.94
N TYR A 141 -10.30 6.44 10.61
CA TYR A 141 -10.19 6.93 9.23
C TYR A 141 -8.88 6.56 8.53
N ASN A 142 -8.02 5.72 9.16
CA ASN A 142 -6.82 5.20 8.51
C ASN A 142 -7.10 3.82 7.92
N LEU A 143 -6.85 3.67 6.62
CA LEU A 143 -7.12 2.47 5.81
C LEU A 143 -5.90 2.15 4.94
N PHE A 144 -5.75 0.90 4.53
CA PHE A 144 -4.76 0.45 3.54
C PHE A 144 -5.17 -0.92 2.97
N PHE A 145 -4.79 -1.23 1.73
CA PHE A 145 -5.23 -2.46 1.08
C PHE A 145 -4.40 -3.71 1.47
N ALA A 146 -3.25 -3.51 2.09
CA ALA A 146 -2.28 -4.56 2.37
C ALA A 146 -2.44 -5.13 3.80
N THR A 147 -1.86 -6.29 4.07
CA THR A 147 -1.64 -6.75 5.44
C THR A 147 -0.65 -5.83 6.16
N ASP A 148 -0.89 -5.55 7.44
CA ASP A 148 -0.05 -4.65 8.22
C ASP A 148 1.36 -5.20 8.49
N TYR A 149 2.30 -4.32 8.85
CA TYR A 149 3.69 -4.68 9.11
C TYR A 149 3.86 -5.73 10.19
N SER A 150 3.08 -5.64 11.26
CA SER A 150 3.16 -6.57 12.38
C SER A 150 2.68 -7.96 11.97
N THR A 151 1.60 -8.03 11.22
CA THR A 151 1.08 -9.27 10.62
C THR A 151 2.10 -9.85 9.63
N ASN A 152 2.68 -9.03 8.75
CA ASN A 152 3.71 -9.46 7.80
C ASN A 152 4.96 -10.01 8.51
N ALA A 153 5.44 -9.31 9.54
CA ALA A 153 6.64 -9.70 10.28
C ALA A 153 6.45 -11.01 11.06
N ARG A 154 5.29 -11.16 11.73
CA ARG A 154 4.92 -12.42 12.39
C ARG A 154 4.86 -13.58 11.40
N ALA A 155 4.22 -13.37 10.24
CA ALA A 155 4.10 -14.40 9.22
C ALA A 155 5.46 -14.78 8.62
N ALA A 156 6.32 -13.83 8.32
CA ALA A 156 7.65 -14.09 7.75
C ALA A 156 8.52 -14.91 8.69
N LEU A 157 8.56 -14.56 9.98
CA LEU A 157 9.30 -15.33 10.98
C LEU A 157 8.71 -16.73 11.18
N THR A 158 7.38 -16.86 11.14
CA THR A 158 6.69 -18.15 11.23
C THR A 158 7.02 -19.04 10.04
N ALA A 159 6.96 -18.51 8.80
CA ALA A 159 7.32 -19.28 7.61
C ALA A 159 8.77 -19.77 7.67
N TRP A 160 9.71 -18.90 8.08
CA TRP A 160 11.10 -19.31 8.27
C TRP A 160 11.21 -20.44 9.30
N PHE A 161 10.56 -20.31 10.45
CA PHE A 161 10.56 -21.31 11.50
C PHE A 161 10.00 -22.66 11.03
N ASP A 162 8.92 -22.66 10.26
CA ASP A 162 8.26 -23.88 9.79
C ASP A 162 9.02 -24.54 8.63
N LYS A 163 9.68 -23.77 7.74
CA LYS A 163 10.29 -24.30 6.51
C LYS A 163 11.81 -24.44 6.56
N LYS A 164 12.51 -23.55 7.26
CA LYS A 164 13.98 -23.54 7.29
C LYS A 164 14.53 -24.21 8.55
N TRP A 165 13.98 -23.87 9.73
CA TRP A 165 14.51 -24.40 11.00
C TRP A 165 14.51 -25.92 11.12
N PRO A 166 13.49 -26.70 10.68
CA PRO A 166 13.52 -28.17 10.76
C PRO A 166 14.67 -28.82 9.97
N ASN A 167 15.18 -28.14 8.96
CA ASN A 167 16.32 -28.61 8.14
C ASN A 167 17.67 -28.04 8.61
N HIS A 168 17.68 -27.22 9.65
CA HIS A 168 18.90 -26.62 10.16
C HIS A 168 19.73 -27.67 10.94
N LYS A 169 21.09 -27.65 10.79
CA LYS A 169 22.02 -28.59 11.43
C LYS A 169 21.89 -28.69 12.96
N ASP A 170 21.38 -27.63 13.60
CA ASP A 170 21.21 -27.53 15.05
C ASP A 170 19.76 -27.76 15.51
N PHE A 171 18.87 -28.14 14.61
CA PHE A 171 17.49 -28.49 14.96
C PHE A 171 17.45 -29.62 16.01
N GLY A 172 16.64 -29.43 17.04
CA GLY A 172 16.55 -30.38 18.17
C GLY A 172 17.72 -30.33 19.16
N LYS A 173 18.80 -29.56 18.89
CA LYS A 173 19.97 -29.43 19.76
C LYS A 173 19.98 -28.13 20.58
N ARG A 174 19.42 -27.07 20.05
CA ARG A 174 19.27 -25.76 20.70
C ARG A 174 18.07 -25.00 20.13
N LYS A 175 17.75 -23.89 20.76
CA LYS A 175 16.76 -22.94 20.21
C LYS A 175 17.31 -22.21 18.96
N PRO A 176 16.46 -21.81 18.03
CA PRO A 176 16.85 -20.90 16.96
C PRO A 176 17.18 -19.51 17.52
N ARG A 177 18.09 -18.78 16.86
CA ARG A 177 18.54 -17.45 17.24
C ARG A 177 18.06 -16.41 16.27
N PHE A 178 17.47 -15.34 16.78
CA PHE A 178 16.85 -14.27 16.01
C PHE A 178 17.42 -12.91 16.40
N ALA A 179 17.65 -12.02 15.43
CA ALA A 179 18.01 -10.64 15.66
C ALA A 179 17.33 -9.71 14.63
N CYS A 180 17.28 -8.41 14.93
CA CYS A 180 16.71 -7.38 14.03
C CYS A 180 17.79 -6.38 13.60
N SER A 181 17.64 -5.88 12.36
CA SER A 181 18.44 -4.81 11.76
C SER A 181 17.51 -3.80 11.12
N TYR A 182 17.46 -2.58 11.67
CA TYR A 182 16.51 -1.54 11.22
C TYR A 182 16.93 -0.16 11.72
N MET A 183 16.40 0.93 11.16
CA MET A 183 16.63 2.28 11.68
C MET A 183 15.75 2.54 12.91
N PHE A 184 16.38 2.66 14.09
CA PHE A 184 15.67 2.81 15.38
C PHE A 184 14.79 4.07 15.43
N ALA A 185 15.29 5.17 14.88
CA ALA A 185 14.59 6.46 14.89
C ALA A 185 13.43 6.55 13.90
N SER A 186 13.24 5.57 12.99
CA SER A 186 12.17 5.58 12.00
C SER A 186 10.92 4.89 12.53
N PRO A 187 9.76 5.59 12.66
CA PRO A 187 8.50 4.95 13.02
C PRO A 187 8.11 3.80 12.07
N TYR A 188 8.42 3.92 10.78
CA TYR A 188 8.21 2.87 9.80
C TYR A 188 9.01 1.60 10.13
N CYS A 189 10.32 1.74 10.35
CA CYS A 189 11.21 0.60 10.57
C CYS A 189 10.97 -0.07 11.94
N SER A 190 10.57 0.71 12.94
CA SER A 190 10.35 0.24 14.32
C SER A 190 8.94 -0.31 14.58
N ALA A 191 7.94 0.04 13.75
CA ALA A 191 6.55 -0.37 13.95
C ALA A 191 6.35 -1.89 14.17
N PRO A 192 6.95 -2.81 13.39
CA PRO A 192 6.74 -4.25 13.57
C PRO A 192 7.60 -4.91 14.65
N ILE A 193 8.56 -4.20 15.25
CA ILE A 193 9.62 -4.82 16.07
C ILE A 193 9.06 -5.50 17.33
N LYS A 194 8.12 -4.86 18.02
CA LYS A 194 7.44 -5.46 19.16
C LYS A 194 6.71 -6.75 18.76
N ALA A 195 6.01 -6.71 17.62
CA ALA A 195 5.23 -7.83 17.12
C ALA A 195 6.11 -9.03 16.72
N ILE A 196 7.21 -8.79 15.99
CA ILE A 196 8.09 -9.89 15.57
C ILE A 196 8.84 -10.51 16.76
N LYS A 197 9.21 -9.71 17.77
CA LYS A 197 9.83 -10.23 19.00
C LYS A 197 8.85 -11.04 19.86
N ASP A 198 7.59 -10.61 19.93
CA ASP A 198 6.52 -11.41 20.54
C ASP A 198 6.35 -12.75 19.79
N GLN A 199 6.34 -12.72 18.45
CA GLN A 199 6.29 -13.94 17.65
C GLN A 199 7.51 -14.84 17.86
N ALA A 200 8.70 -14.26 17.94
CA ALA A 200 9.92 -14.99 18.24
C ALA A 200 9.84 -15.68 19.62
N THR A 201 9.26 -15.01 20.61
CA THR A 201 9.02 -15.58 21.95
C THR A 201 8.02 -16.74 21.89
N ILE A 202 6.89 -16.57 21.15
CA ILE A 202 5.88 -17.61 20.94
C ILE A 202 6.51 -18.87 20.30
N LEU A 203 7.41 -18.67 19.34
CA LEU A 203 8.08 -19.76 18.61
C LEU A 203 9.32 -20.30 19.34
N GLY A 204 9.70 -19.73 20.49
CA GLY A 204 10.78 -20.21 21.35
C GLY A 204 12.18 -19.84 20.92
N PHE A 205 12.37 -18.71 20.22
CA PHE A 205 13.71 -18.22 19.84
C PHE A 205 14.50 -17.64 21.01
N ASP A 206 15.82 -17.71 20.91
CA ASP A 206 16.75 -16.83 21.63
C ASP A 206 16.89 -15.53 20.84
N ILE A 207 16.64 -14.39 21.49
CA ILE A 207 16.60 -13.07 20.84
C ILE A 207 17.86 -12.29 21.17
N GLY A 208 18.60 -11.88 20.13
CA GLY A 208 19.79 -11.05 20.24
C GLY A 208 19.51 -9.55 20.26
N SER A 209 20.58 -8.78 20.39
CA SER A 209 20.52 -7.32 20.33
C SER A 209 20.22 -6.82 18.92
N ASP A 210 19.35 -5.83 18.82
CA ASP A 210 19.03 -5.16 17.56
C ASP A 210 20.21 -4.33 17.08
N GLN A 211 20.31 -4.16 15.77
CA GLN A 211 21.30 -3.31 15.11
C GLN A 211 20.65 -2.10 14.47
N ASP A 212 21.13 -0.91 14.82
CA ASP A 212 20.68 0.35 14.21
C ASP A 212 21.34 0.54 12.84
N VAL A 213 20.53 0.52 11.79
CA VAL A 213 20.97 0.70 10.40
C VAL A 213 20.18 1.84 9.77
N SER A 214 20.88 2.88 9.32
CA SER A 214 20.27 4.03 8.64
C SER A 214 19.53 3.61 7.36
N LEU A 215 18.41 4.28 7.03
CA LEU A 215 17.76 4.15 5.71
C LEU A 215 18.68 4.53 4.53
N PHE A 216 19.71 5.36 4.78
CA PHE A 216 20.71 5.76 3.80
C PHE A 216 22.00 4.93 3.87
N ALA A 217 22.01 3.81 4.63
CA ALA A 217 23.21 3.02 4.81
C ALA A 217 23.71 2.43 3.48
N ILE A 218 25.00 2.63 3.20
CA ILE A 218 25.75 2.03 2.09
C ILE A 218 26.84 1.07 2.58
N ASP A 219 27.20 1.16 3.85
CA ASP A 219 28.14 0.29 4.58
C ASP A 219 27.54 -0.01 5.96
N THR A 220 27.45 -1.30 6.30
CA THR A 220 26.85 -1.81 7.53
C THR A 220 27.73 -2.84 8.22
N LYS A 221 29.02 -2.88 7.89
CA LYS A 221 29.95 -3.89 8.37
C LYS A 221 30.04 -3.96 9.89
N SER A 222 29.99 -2.80 10.58
CA SER A 222 30.01 -2.77 12.05
C SER A 222 28.79 -3.47 12.66
N GLN A 223 27.61 -3.26 12.11
CA GLN A 223 26.38 -3.91 12.55
C GLN A 223 26.40 -5.41 12.23
N VAL A 224 26.91 -5.79 11.06
CA VAL A 224 27.07 -7.19 10.68
C VAL A 224 28.06 -7.91 11.60
N LEU A 225 29.18 -7.27 11.98
CA LEU A 225 30.14 -7.85 12.93
C LEU A 225 29.50 -8.05 14.31
N ALA A 226 28.69 -7.11 14.79
CA ALA A 226 27.95 -7.27 16.03
C ALA A 226 26.92 -8.42 15.97
N LEU A 227 26.21 -8.56 14.84
CA LEU A 227 25.36 -9.73 14.60
C LEU A 227 26.17 -11.04 14.62
N LYS A 228 27.36 -11.03 14.03
CA LYS A 228 28.22 -12.22 13.96
C LYS A 228 28.69 -12.74 15.33
N GLU A 229 28.81 -11.86 16.32
CA GLU A 229 29.11 -12.25 17.70
C GLU A 229 27.96 -13.07 18.32
N PHE A 230 26.72 -12.68 18.07
CA PHE A 230 25.52 -13.37 18.53
C PHE A 230 25.28 -14.67 17.76
N LYS A 231 25.72 -14.76 16.50
CA LYS A 231 25.49 -15.88 15.55
C LYS A 231 23.99 -16.18 15.38
N PRO A 232 23.19 -15.23 14.86
CA PRO A 232 21.78 -15.47 14.59
C PRO A 232 21.62 -16.54 13.49
N ASP A 233 20.53 -17.30 13.54
CA ASP A 233 20.14 -18.20 12.46
C ASP A 233 19.32 -17.45 11.41
N VAL A 234 18.57 -16.41 11.86
CA VAL A 234 17.78 -15.55 11.00
C VAL A 234 17.80 -14.10 11.49
N VAL A 235 17.88 -13.16 10.54
CA VAL A 235 17.84 -11.71 10.79
C VAL A 235 16.65 -11.08 10.08
N TRP A 236 15.86 -10.29 10.82
CA TRP A 236 14.85 -9.41 10.27
C TRP A 236 15.46 -8.08 9.80
N HIS A 237 15.13 -7.64 8.59
CA HIS A 237 15.53 -6.36 8.05
C HIS A 237 14.31 -5.43 7.89
N GLY A 238 14.30 -4.31 8.65
CA GLY A 238 13.15 -3.40 8.74
C GLY A 238 13.18 -2.22 7.77
N ASN A 239 14.25 -2.03 6.98
CA ASN A 239 14.47 -0.87 6.12
C ASN A 239 13.94 -1.06 4.68
N THR A 240 14.04 0.00 3.86
CA THR A 240 13.76 -0.05 2.41
C THR A 240 14.90 -0.71 1.63
N THR A 241 14.64 -1.03 0.38
CA THR A 241 15.47 -1.92 -0.45
C THR A 241 16.94 -1.53 -0.54
N MET A 242 17.27 -0.22 -0.69
CA MET A 242 18.67 0.21 -0.83
C MET A 242 19.53 -0.15 0.39
N SER A 243 19.03 0.17 1.57
CA SER A 243 19.70 -0.09 2.84
C SER A 243 19.77 -1.60 3.16
N VAL A 244 18.69 -2.33 2.88
CA VAL A 244 18.67 -3.80 3.03
C VAL A 244 19.71 -4.44 2.12
N ALA A 245 19.76 -4.06 0.84
CA ALA A 245 20.73 -4.62 -0.11
C ALA A 245 22.18 -4.37 0.33
N ALA A 246 22.48 -3.19 0.91
CA ALA A 246 23.80 -2.92 1.49
C ALA A 246 24.11 -3.88 2.63
N THR A 247 23.15 -4.10 3.54
CA THR A 247 23.31 -5.01 4.68
C THR A 247 23.49 -6.46 4.24
N LEU A 248 22.74 -6.93 3.23
CA LEU A 248 22.90 -8.28 2.70
C LEU A 248 24.29 -8.48 2.07
N ARG A 249 24.79 -7.51 1.28
CA ARG A 249 26.16 -7.59 0.70
C ARG A 249 27.23 -7.67 1.77
N ASP A 250 27.10 -6.85 2.82
CA ASP A 250 28.08 -6.88 3.92
C ASP A 250 27.98 -8.20 4.72
N ALA A 251 26.75 -8.70 4.97
CA ALA A 251 26.52 -9.99 5.62
C ALA A 251 27.14 -11.14 4.83
N TYR A 252 26.94 -11.15 3.51
CA TYR A 252 27.52 -12.14 2.61
C TYR A 252 29.06 -12.07 2.60
N SER A 253 29.62 -10.87 2.41
CA SER A 253 31.07 -10.67 2.32
C SER A 253 31.81 -11.02 3.62
N LEU A 254 31.18 -10.78 4.76
CA LEU A 254 31.73 -11.08 6.08
C LEU A 254 31.40 -12.51 6.57
N GLY A 255 30.64 -13.29 5.80
CA GLY A 255 30.25 -14.65 6.14
C GLY A 255 29.43 -14.72 7.43
N LEU A 256 28.35 -13.93 7.52
CA LEU A 256 27.44 -13.96 8.68
C LEU A 256 26.81 -15.34 8.85
N GLY A 257 26.41 -16.00 7.75
CA GLY A 257 25.86 -17.35 7.74
C GLY A 257 24.44 -17.45 8.33
N ALA A 258 23.70 -16.34 8.40
CA ALA A 258 22.31 -16.28 8.81
C ALA A 258 21.40 -16.21 7.58
N ASP A 259 20.17 -16.70 7.71
CA ASP A 259 19.10 -16.43 6.76
C ASP A 259 18.55 -14.99 6.97
N HIS A 260 17.90 -14.45 5.94
CA HIS A 260 17.40 -13.09 5.93
C HIS A 260 15.90 -13.07 5.67
N ILE A 261 15.13 -12.44 6.56
CA ILE A 261 13.72 -12.12 6.36
C ILE A 261 13.54 -10.60 6.31
N ILE A 262 12.75 -10.12 5.36
CA ILE A 262 12.77 -8.71 4.95
C ILE A 262 11.37 -8.12 5.01
N ASN A 263 11.27 -6.90 5.52
CA ASN A 263 10.05 -6.10 5.49
C ASN A 263 9.56 -5.93 4.03
N ASN A 264 8.25 -5.84 3.84
CA ASN A 264 7.64 -5.70 2.52
C ASN A 264 8.20 -4.53 1.68
N TRP A 265 8.63 -3.40 2.28
CA TRP A 265 9.25 -2.28 1.56
C TRP A 265 10.73 -2.47 1.24
N GLY A 266 11.37 -3.49 1.78
CA GLY A 266 12.73 -3.91 1.45
C GLY A 266 12.78 -5.11 0.48
N PHE A 267 11.63 -5.75 0.21
CA PHE A 267 11.52 -6.96 -0.58
C PHE A 267 10.82 -6.66 -1.91
N ASP A 268 11.60 -6.39 -2.94
CA ASP A 268 11.15 -6.05 -4.28
C ASP A 268 12.17 -6.45 -5.36
N GLU A 269 11.85 -6.20 -6.61
CA GLU A 269 12.65 -6.54 -7.79
C GLU A 269 14.03 -5.86 -7.81
N ASN A 270 14.21 -4.75 -7.08
CA ASN A 270 15.51 -4.10 -6.93
C ASN A 270 16.43 -4.80 -5.93
N LEU A 271 15.89 -5.57 -4.97
CA LEU A 271 16.71 -6.25 -3.98
C LEU A 271 17.75 -7.17 -4.63
N PRO A 272 17.40 -8.13 -5.50
CA PRO A 272 18.39 -8.98 -6.17
C PRO A 272 19.28 -8.20 -7.15
N ARG A 273 18.78 -7.14 -7.77
CA ARG A 273 19.60 -6.28 -8.66
C ARG A 273 20.72 -5.57 -7.91
N LEU A 274 20.45 -5.15 -6.67
CA LEU A 274 21.39 -4.39 -5.83
C LEU A 274 22.27 -5.30 -4.96
N ALA A 275 21.74 -6.40 -4.46
CA ALA A 275 22.45 -7.30 -3.58
C ALA A 275 23.17 -8.46 -4.30
N GLY A 276 22.78 -8.76 -5.55
CA GLY A 276 23.35 -9.88 -6.31
C GLY A 276 23.13 -11.21 -5.59
N GLU A 277 24.18 -12.04 -5.52
CA GLU A 277 24.13 -13.34 -4.88
C GLU A 277 23.74 -13.28 -3.38
N ALA A 278 23.99 -12.16 -2.73
CA ALA A 278 23.63 -11.96 -1.33
C ALA A 278 22.10 -11.93 -1.09
N ALA A 279 21.30 -11.78 -2.14
CA ALA A 279 19.84 -11.86 -2.04
C ALA A 279 19.30 -13.30 -2.08
N ASN A 280 20.11 -14.29 -2.49
CA ASN A 280 19.63 -15.66 -2.62
C ASN A 280 19.19 -16.23 -1.27
N GLY A 281 18.00 -16.81 -1.21
CA GLY A 281 17.39 -17.33 0.00
C GLY A 281 16.73 -16.28 0.89
N ALA A 282 16.78 -14.99 0.52
CA ALA A 282 16.08 -13.94 1.26
C ALA A 282 14.56 -14.12 1.15
N MET A 283 13.86 -14.06 2.29
CA MET A 283 12.41 -14.23 2.37
C MET A 283 11.71 -12.92 2.73
N GLY A 284 10.47 -12.74 2.29
CA GLY A 284 9.67 -11.56 2.64
C GLY A 284 8.20 -11.72 2.29
N ALA A 285 7.38 -10.81 2.84
CA ALA A 285 5.97 -10.74 2.48
C ALA A 285 5.78 -9.92 1.21
N ALA A 286 5.07 -10.46 0.21
CA ALA A 286 4.53 -9.68 -0.89
C ALA A 286 3.06 -9.37 -0.59
N VAL A 287 2.72 -8.08 -0.60
CA VAL A 287 1.37 -7.60 -0.26
C VAL A 287 0.42 -7.57 -1.46
N CYS A 288 0.95 -7.74 -2.65
CA CYS A 288 0.25 -7.89 -3.93
C CYS A 288 1.19 -8.59 -4.92
N ALA A 289 0.76 -8.80 -6.16
CA ALA A 289 1.56 -9.37 -7.23
C ALA A 289 2.76 -8.47 -7.57
N PHE A 290 3.88 -9.07 -7.96
CA PHE A 290 5.01 -8.35 -8.55
C PHE A 290 4.61 -7.78 -9.93
N PHE A 291 5.31 -6.73 -10.36
CA PHE A 291 4.95 -6.06 -11.62
C PHE A 291 5.09 -7.01 -12.82
N GLY A 292 3.99 -7.20 -13.55
CA GLY A 292 3.95 -8.06 -14.73
C GLY A 292 3.52 -9.51 -14.48
N GLU A 293 3.23 -9.90 -13.22
CA GLU A 293 2.66 -11.23 -12.93
C GLU A 293 1.25 -11.40 -13.49
N ASP A 294 0.87 -12.63 -13.78
CA ASP A 294 -0.44 -12.99 -14.35
C ASP A 294 -1.54 -12.92 -13.26
N VAL A 295 -2.09 -11.73 -13.08
CA VAL A 295 -3.26 -11.47 -12.22
C VAL A 295 -4.28 -10.60 -12.94
N PRO A 296 -5.56 -10.61 -12.57
CA PRO A 296 -6.68 -10.08 -13.37
C PRO A 296 -6.51 -8.65 -13.91
N LEU A 297 -5.93 -7.73 -13.14
CA LEU A 297 -5.78 -6.32 -13.55
C LEU A 297 -4.37 -5.95 -14.02
N MET A 298 -3.40 -6.86 -14.03
CA MET A 298 -2.01 -6.53 -14.35
C MET A 298 -1.84 -6.00 -15.78
N ASP A 299 -2.59 -6.51 -16.75
CA ASP A 299 -2.57 -5.98 -18.11
C ASP A 299 -2.92 -4.47 -18.15
N LYS A 300 -3.84 -4.02 -17.30
CA LYS A 300 -4.19 -2.60 -17.19
C LYS A 300 -3.07 -1.80 -16.54
N VAL A 301 -2.48 -2.32 -15.46
CA VAL A 301 -1.30 -1.71 -14.81
C VAL A 301 -0.19 -1.49 -15.82
N VAL A 302 0.20 -2.53 -16.55
CA VAL A 302 1.26 -2.48 -17.57
C VAL A 302 0.91 -1.51 -18.70
N ALA A 303 -0.35 -1.55 -19.20
CA ALA A 303 -0.79 -0.67 -20.28
C ALA A 303 -0.75 0.81 -19.90
N TYR A 304 -1.20 1.16 -18.68
CA TYR A 304 -1.19 2.54 -18.20
C TYR A 304 0.21 3.01 -17.84
N ALA A 305 1.06 2.16 -17.26
CA ALA A 305 2.47 2.44 -17.05
C ALA A 305 3.16 2.80 -18.38
N LYS A 306 2.95 2.00 -19.42
CA LYS A 306 3.49 2.26 -20.77
C LYS A 306 2.91 3.54 -21.39
N LYS A 307 1.60 3.79 -21.23
CA LYS A 307 0.92 4.96 -21.80
C LYS A 307 1.41 6.28 -21.19
N TYR A 308 1.57 6.34 -19.88
CA TYR A 308 1.85 7.58 -19.16
C TYR A 308 3.32 7.77 -18.80
N ASN A 309 4.10 6.69 -18.71
CA ASN A 309 5.53 6.71 -18.40
C ASN A 309 6.34 5.84 -19.37
N PRO A 310 6.27 6.10 -20.71
CA PRO A 310 6.89 5.24 -21.73
C PRO A 310 8.42 5.21 -21.64
N GLY A 311 9.05 6.16 -20.94
CA GLY A 311 10.50 6.20 -20.73
C GLY A 311 11.02 5.21 -19.69
N ILE A 312 10.14 4.53 -18.96
CA ILE A 312 10.51 3.54 -17.94
C ILE A 312 10.19 2.15 -18.51
N ALA A 313 11.23 1.38 -18.75
CA ALA A 313 11.08 0.02 -19.28
C ALA A 313 10.36 -0.87 -18.24
N PRO A 314 9.50 -1.82 -18.69
CA PRO A 314 8.71 -2.66 -17.78
C PRO A 314 9.54 -3.39 -16.72
N GLU A 315 10.71 -3.91 -17.12
CA GLU A 315 11.64 -4.59 -16.22
C GLU A 315 12.30 -3.66 -15.18
N LYS A 316 12.09 -2.35 -15.26
CA LYS A 316 12.52 -1.37 -14.25
C LYS A 316 11.43 -1.04 -13.24
N ARG A 317 10.18 -1.43 -13.54
CA ARG A 317 9.06 -1.20 -12.65
C ARG A 317 9.12 -2.16 -11.46
N LEU A 318 8.50 -1.76 -10.37
CA LEU A 318 8.52 -2.51 -9.12
C LEU A 318 7.09 -2.86 -8.68
N ILE A 319 6.96 -3.83 -7.80
CA ILE A 319 5.74 -4.10 -7.03
C ILE A 319 5.14 -2.80 -6.43
N ARG A 320 5.96 -1.76 -6.26
CA ARG A 320 5.53 -0.43 -5.75
C ARG A 320 4.51 0.25 -6.63
N THR A 321 4.63 0.11 -7.96
CA THR A 321 3.59 0.54 -8.91
C THR A 321 2.27 -0.14 -8.59
N VAL A 322 2.29 -1.46 -8.42
CA VAL A 322 1.09 -2.27 -8.13
C VAL A 322 0.49 -1.89 -6.78
N GLN A 323 1.33 -1.58 -5.78
CA GLN A 323 0.88 -1.06 -4.48
C GLN A 323 0.17 0.30 -4.60
N GLY A 324 0.69 1.22 -5.42
CA GLY A 324 0.03 2.50 -5.68
C GLY A 324 -1.35 2.33 -6.33
N TRP A 325 -1.47 1.38 -7.26
CA TRP A 325 -2.75 0.99 -7.85
C TRP A 325 -3.71 0.44 -6.79
N GLY A 326 -3.23 -0.43 -5.89
CA GLY A 326 -4.05 -1.03 -4.84
C GLY A 326 -4.75 0.01 -3.97
N ASP A 327 -4.01 1.01 -3.50
CA ASP A 327 -4.58 2.09 -2.67
C ASP A 327 -5.63 2.93 -3.43
N VAL A 328 -5.38 3.21 -4.72
CA VAL A 328 -6.36 3.92 -5.56
C VAL A 328 -7.61 3.09 -5.78
N LEU A 329 -7.49 1.79 -6.03
CA LEU A 329 -8.63 0.90 -6.32
C LEU A 329 -9.55 0.74 -5.11
N ILE A 330 -9.01 0.58 -3.89
CA ILE A 330 -9.86 0.51 -2.69
C ILE A 330 -10.56 1.83 -2.41
N LEU A 331 -9.86 2.97 -2.61
CA LEU A 331 -10.47 4.27 -2.46
C LEU A 331 -11.58 4.49 -3.50
N TRP A 332 -11.32 4.13 -4.76
CA TRP A 332 -12.31 4.23 -5.83
C TRP A 332 -13.59 3.43 -5.53
N GLU A 333 -13.44 2.19 -5.09
CA GLU A 333 -14.61 1.36 -4.74
C GLU A 333 -15.37 1.95 -3.55
N ALA A 334 -14.67 2.42 -2.50
CA ALA A 334 -15.31 3.07 -1.36
C ALA A 334 -16.07 4.34 -1.76
N LEU A 335 -15.49 5.17 -2.64
CA LEU A 335 -16.15 6.37 -3.18
C LEU A 335 -17.40 6.01 -3.99
N LYS A 336 -17.35 4.98 -4.85
CA LYS A 336 -18.52 4.51 -5.62
C LYS A 336 -19.67 4.09 -4.73
N ARG A 337 -19.37 3.34 -3.64
CA ARG A 337 -20.39 2.89 -2.69
C ARG A 337 -20.98 4.05 -1.89
N ALA A 338 -20.16 4.96 -1.41
CA ALA A 338 -20.60 6.15 -0.68
C ALA A 338 -21.45 7.08 -1.57
N ASP A 339 -21.04 7.30 -2.81
CA ASP A 339 -21.78 8.11 -3.77
C ASP A 339 -23.15 7.51 -4.13
N LYS A 340 -23.24 6.18 -4.26
CA LYS A 340 -24.53 5.47 -4.40
C LYS A 340 -25.44 5.65 -3.20
N ALA A 341 -24.89 5.83 -2.00
CA ALA A 341 -25.65 6.17 -0.80
C ALA A 341 -26.02 7.67 -0.75
N GLY A 342 -25.61 8.46 -1.73
CA GLY A 342 -25.95 9.89 -1.88
C GLY A 342 -25.09 10.84 -1.05
N ASP A 343 -23.97 10.38 -0.46
CA ASP A 343 -23.13 11.19 0.41
C ASP A 343 -21.63 10.83 0.24
N LEU A 344 -20.81 11.83 -0.06
CA LEU A 344 -19.35 11.75 -0.13
C LEU A 344 -18.66 12.42 1.06
N SER A 345 -19.36 12.59 2.19
CA SER A 345 -18.71 12.97 3.45
C SER A 345 -17.73 11.88 3.89
N GLY A 346 -16.70 12.24 4.66
CA GLY A 346 -15.73 11.26 5.14
C GLY A 346 -16.36 10.17 5.99
N GLU A 347 -17.42 10.47 6.74
CA GLU A 347 -18.17 9.48 7.50
C GLU A 347 -18.90 8.48 6.61
N SER A 348 -19.49 8.94 5.51
CA SER A 348 -20.15 8.08 4.54
C SER A 348 -19.14 7.23 3.76
N ILE A 349 -17.99 7.82 3.35
CA ILE A 349 -16.92 7.07 2.67
C ILE A 349 -16.39 5.94 3.58
N LEU A 350 -16.28 6.18 4.89
CA LEU A 350 -15.91 5.13 5.84
C LEU A 350 -17.02 4.08 5.96
N LYS A 351 -18.23 4.47 6.39
CA LYS A 351 -19.30 3.54 6.77
C LYS A 351 -20.00 2.88 5.59
N ASN A 352 -20.35 3.65 4.56
CA ASN A 352 -21.03 3.16 3.38
C ASN A 352 -20.06 2.70 2.28
N GLY A 353 -18.78 3.09 2.38
CA GLY A 353 -17.70 2.66 1.52
C GLY A 353 -16.88 1.52 2.13
N PHE A 354 -15.81 1.86 2.83
CA PHE A 354 -14.78 0.90 3.30
C PHE A 354 -15.34 -0.18 4.23
N GLU A 355 -16.12 0.17 5.24
CA GLU A 355 -16.68 -0.81 6.21
C GLU A 355 -17.72 -1.76 5.61
N THR A 356 -18.07 -1.60 4.32
CA THR A 356 -18.91 -2.52 3.57
C THR A 356 -18.12 -3.57 2.78
N PHE A 357 -16.79 -3.50 2.77
CA PHE A 357 -15.99 -4.52 2.09
C PHE A 357 -16.10 -5.86 2.81
N ARG A 358 -16.38 -6.92 2.04
CA ARG A 358 -16.38 -8.31 2.48
C ARG A 358 -15.73 -9.14 1.40
N ASP A 359 -14.57 -9.68 1.71
CA ASP A 359 -13.74 -10.46 0.79
C ASP A 359 -13.55 -9.75 -0.57
N PHE A 360 -13.35 -8.42 -0.51
CA PHE A 360 -13.22 -7.61 -1.72
C PHE A 360 -11.85 -7.84 -2.36
N ASP A 361 -11.85 -8.44 -3.54
CA ASP A 361 -10.65 -8.66 -4.37
C ASP A 361 -10.42 -7.45 -5.28
N ILE A 362 -9.23 -6.85 -5.17
CA ILE A 362 -8.82 -5.74 -6.05
C ILE A 362 -8.26 -6.20 -7.40
N GLY A 363 -8.13 -7.51 -7.63
CA GLY A 363 -7.61 -8.08 -8.88
C GLY A 363 -6.10 -7.92 -9.10
N LEU A 364 -5.35 -7.62 -8.05
CA LEU A 364 -3.88 -7.40 -8.10
C LEU A 364 -3.09 -8.41 -7.25
N GLY A 365 -3.65 -9.58 -6.97
CA GLY A 365 -2.98 -10.63 -6.20
C GLY A 365 -2.83 -10.35 -4.70
N ALA A 366 -3.43 -9.28 -4.19
CA ALA A 366 -3.52 -9.01 -2.76
C ALA A 366 -4.54 -9.96 -2.09
N PRO A 367 -4.39 -10.24 -0.78
CA PRO A 367 -5.44 -10.95 -0.05
C PRO A 367 -6.78 -10.19 -0.12
N PRO A 368 -7.92 -10.89 -0.20
CA PRO A 368 -9.24 -10.25 -0.19
C PRO A 368 -9.46 -9.41 1.08
N ILE A 369 -10.06 -8.24 0.91
CA ILE A 369 -10.15 -7.21 1.93
C ILE A 369 -11.49 -7.26 2.64
N THR A 370 -11.47 -7.32 3.97
CA THR A 370 -12.65 -7.17 4.82
C THR A 370 -12.37 -6.15 5.90
N TYR A 371 -13.14 -5.05 5.93
CA TYR A 371 -13.12 -4.09 7.03
C TYR A 371 -14.39 -4.20 7.86
N THR A 372 -14.25 -3.96 9.15
CA THR A 372 -15.37 -3.89 10.08
C THR A 372 -15.23 -2.68 11.00
N ALA A 373 -16.31 -2.28 11.67
CA ALA A 373 -16.27 -1.20 12.66
C ALA A 373 -15.35 -1.49 13.87
N THR A 374 -14.83 -2.72 14.00
CA THR A 374 -13.99 -3.14 15.12
C THR A 374 -12.61 -3.67 14.72
N ASP A 375 -12.34 -3.85 13.42
CA ASP A 375 -11.07 -4.38 12.92
C ASP A 375 -10.82 -3.89 11.48
N HIS A 376 -9.74 -3.13 11.29
CA HIS A 376 -9.28 -2.66 9.99
C HIS A 376 -8.06 -3.44 9.47
N ARG A 377 -7.70 -4.58 10.09
CA ARG A 377 -6.73 -5.49 9.49
C ARG A 377 -7.32 -6.12 8.24
N VAL A 378 -6.60 -6.06 7.14
CA VAL A 378 -7.08 -6.50 5.82
C VAL A 378 -7.33 -8.00 5.79
N ALA A 379 -6.35 -8.79 6.22
CA ALA A 379 -6.41 -10.25 6.24
C ALA A 379 -5.52 -10.84 7.32
N GLY A 380 -5.86 -12.06 7.78
CA GLY A 380 -5.02 -12.84 8.71
C GLY A 380 -4.08 -13.81 8.02
N GLN A 381 -4.13 -13.89 6.68
CA GLN A 381 -3.30 -14.77 5.86
C GLN A 381 -2.32 -13.95 5.04
N VAL A 382 -1.02 -14.31 5.09
CA VAL A 382 0.08 -13.58 4.44
C VAL A 382 0.87 -14.51 3.53
N PRO A 383 1.01 -14.20 2.23
CA PRO A 383 1.91 -14.92 1.34
C PRO A 383 3.36 -14.51 1.61
N ILE A 384 4.21 -15.50 1.85
CA ILE A 384 5.65 -15.34 2.06
C ILE A 384 6.38 -15.93 0.87
N TYR A 385 7.26 -15.13 0.29
CA TYR A 385 8.08 -15.50 -0.86
C TYR A 385 9.54 -15.59 -0.47
N GLU A 386 10.31 -16.32 -1.28
CA GLU A 386 11.76 -16.40 -1.23
C GLU A 386 12.33 -16.01 -2.59
N TRP A 387 13.40 -15.23 -2.61
CA TRP A 387 14.16 -15.02 -3.84
C TRP A 387 15.09 -16.20 -4.07
N SER A 388 14.82 -17.01 -5.08
CA SER A 388 15.62 -18.16 -5.50
C SER A 388 15.45 -18.43 -6.98
N ASP A 389 16.46 -19.04 -7.61
CA ASP A 389 16.44 -19.44 -9.02
C ASP A 389 16.06 -18.30 -9.99
N GLY A 390 16.44 -17.06 -9.63
CA GLY A 390 16.21 -15.87 -10.45
C GLY A 390 14.77 -15.34 -10.41
N GLY A 391 13.94 -15.76 -9.45
CA GLY A 391 12.56 -15.33 -9.28
C GLY A 391 12.08 -15.31 -7.82
N PHE A 392 10.93 -14.68 -7.60
CA PHE A 392 10.23 -14.75 -6.31
C PHE A 392 9.35 -16.00 -6.28
N GLN A 393 9.69 -16.94 -5.40
CA GLN A 393 8.98 -18.21 -5.25
C GLN A 393 8.10 -18.18 -4.01
N LEU A 394 6.80 -18.52 -4.15
CA LEU A 394 5.90 -18.64 -3.00
C LEU A 394 6.34 -19.79 -2.11
N VAL A 395 6.70 -19.48 -0.86
CA VAL A 395 7.10 -20.47 0.15
C VAL A 395 5.87 -21.00 0.89
N GLU A 396 5.01 -20.09 1.37
CA GLU A 396 3.83 -20.43 2.16
C GLU A 396 2.86 -19.26 2.24
N LYS A 397 1.56 -19.55 2.41
CA LYS A 397 0.55 -18.59 2.88
C LYS A 397 0.30 -18.87 4.36
N VAL A 398 0.92 -18.07 5.23
CA VAL A 398 0.82 -18.25 6.68
C VAL A 398 -0.51 -17.70 7.18
N ASP A 399 -1.35 -18.56 7.75
CA ASP A 399 -2.62 -18.17 8.36
C ASP A 399 -2.46 -17.90 9.87
N LEU A 400 -2.13 -16.65 10.21
CA LEU A 400 -1.96 -16.23 11.60
C LEU A 400 -3.29 -16.25 12.37
N LYS A 401 -4.39 -15.86 11.72
CA LYS A 401 -5.72 -15.82 12.32
C LYS A 401 -6.21 -17.24 12.68
N GLY A 402 -6.01 -18.19 11.78
CA GLY A 402 -6.37 -19.59 12.03
C GLY A 402 -5.44 -20.26 13.06
N ARG A 403 -4.14 -19.94 13.03
CA ARG A 403 -3.13 -20.57 13.91
C ARG A 403 -3.18 -20.03 15.35
N TRP A 404 -3.47 -18.74 15.53
CA TRP A 404 -3.57 -18.09 16.86
C TRP A 404 -4.85 -17.25 17.00
N PRO A 405 -6.05 -17.86 16.94
CA PRO A 405 -7.32 -17.12 16.86
C PRO A 405 -7.57 -16.19 18.06
N VAL A 406 -7.20 -16.60 19.27
CA VAL A 406 -7.36 -15.80 20.49
C VAL A 406 -6.43 -14.58 20.44
N LYS A 407 -5.14 -14.79 20.14
CA LYS A 407 -4.17 -13.68 20.01
C LYS A 407 -4.56 -12.72 18.89
N TRP A 408 -5.03 -13.25 17.77
CA TRP A 408 -5.54 -12.44 16.67
C TRP A 408 -6.70 -11.55 17.11
N ALA A 409 -7.67 -12.09 17.81
CA ALA A 409 -8.89 -11.38 18.19
C ALA A 409 -8.65 -10.35 19.32
N GLU A 410 -7.80 -10.66 20.29
CA GLU A 410 -7.69 -9.93 21.55
C GLU A 410 -6.40 -9.13 21.69
N ASP A 411 -5.26 -9.70 21.28
CA ASP A 411 -3.95 -9.13 21.61
C ASP A 411 -3.32 -8.32 20.48
N TRP A 412 -3.52 -8.71 19.23
CA TRP A 412 -2.69 -8.21 18.10
C TRP A 412 -3.26 -7.02 17.33
N ILE A 413 -4.48 -6.59 17.63
CA ILE A 413 -5.05 -5.40 17.00
C ILE A 413 -4.37 -4.13 17.50
N GLY A 414 -3.97 -3.24 16.59
CA GLY A 414 -3.34 -1.98 16.95
C GLY A 414 -1.87 -2.09 17.42
N TRP A 415 -1.19 -3.15 17.02
CA TRP A 415 0.23 -3.39 17.41
C TRP A 415 1.18 -3.04 16.28
#